data_234dde7f44b617d2c5fc4eb2ca3838ed
#
_entry.id   234dde7f44b617d2c5fc4eb2ca3838ed
#
_cell.length_a   1.000
_cell.length_b   1.000
_cell.length_c   1.000
_cell.angle_alpha   90.00
_cell.angle_beta   90.00
_cell.angle_gamma   90.00
#
_symmetry.space_group_name_H-M   'P 1'
#
loop_
_entity.id
_entity.type
_entity.pdbx_description
1 polymer ?
#
loop_
_entity_poly.entity_id
_entity_poly.type
_entity_poly.pdbx_seq_one_letter_code
_entity_poly.pdbx_strand_id
1 'polypeptide(L)'
;LATHLEKVCESEGIKVAKGVIPLVVRASGGSVRDALSVLGQLLAGAGKSGVTYEIAIQLLGYTDGALLDEAIDAMAARDGATLFKAIDRVIESGHDPRRFTQDFLERLRDLIIVGAVEESASQILREIPEDQLQRMRTQASIIGTANLIRSADIVAAGLTQMRGATAPRLMLELICGRILLPGSDDVGLISRIERLELREN
;
A
#
# COMPACT_ATOMS: atom_id res chain seq x y z
N LEU A 1 15.78 15.67 -2.51
CA LEU A 1 14.53 16.30 -2.99
C LEU A 1 13.68 16.75 -1.79
N ALA A 2 13.36 15.88 -0.82
CA ALA A 2 12.54 16.26 0.35
C ALA A 2 13.08 17.50 1.07
N THR A 3 14.36 17.50 1.45
CA THR A 3 15.04 18.64 2.10
C THR A 3 14.98 19.94 1.29
N HIS A 4 14.97 19.84 -0.02
CA HIS A 4 14.83 21.02 -0.90
C HIS A 4 13.40 21.57 -0.84
N LEU A 5 12.39 20.70 -0.90
CA LEU A 5 10.99 21.10 -0.79
C LEU A 5 10.67 21.72 0.58
N GLU A 6 11.23 21.16 1.66
CA GLU A 6 11.10 21.72 3.02
C GLU A 6 11.63 23.16 3.07
N LYS A 7 12.85 23.39 2.53
CA LYS A 7 13.43 24.74 2.45
C LYS A 7 12.60 25.71 1.62
N VAL A 8 12.00 25.24 0.52
CA VAL A 8 11.10 26.07 -0.30
C VAL A 8 9.86 26.45 0.51
N CYS A 9 9.24 25.50 1.20
CA CYS A 9 8.09 25.77 2.05
C CYS A 9 8.43 26.78 3.16
N GLU A 10 9.58 26.63 3.81
CA GLU A 10 10.04 27.56 4.85
C GLU A 10 10.27 28.98 4.29
N SER A 11 10.94 29.09 3.12
CA SER A 11 11.24 30.39 2.51
C SER A 11 9.97 31.13 2.05
N GLU A 12 8.93 30.40 1.67
CA GLU A 12 7.64 30.94 1.24
C GLU A 12 6.63 31.10 2.41
N GLY A 13 7.05 30.75 3.63
CA GLY A 13 6.18 30.81 4.81
C GLY A 13 4.99 29.84 4.78
N ILE A 14 5.14 28.75 4.06
CA ILE A 14 4.08 27.77 3.83
C ILE A 14 4.07 26.76 4.97
N LYS A 15 2.92 26.62 5.61
CA LYS A 15 2.71 25.57 6.63
C LYS A 15 2.32 24.25 5.97
N VAL A 16 3.20 23.26 6.13
CA VAL A 16 3.00 21.92 5.59
C VAL A 16 3.07 20.91 6.74
N ALA A 17 2.04 20.09 6.89
CA ALA A 17 2.00 19.07 7.94
C ALA A 17 3.03 17.97 7.72
N LYS A 18 3.43 17.31 8.81
CA LYS A 18 4.33 16.15 8.76
C LYS A 18 3.74 15.08 7.85
N GLY A 19 4.59 14.51 6.99
CA GLY A 19 4.20 13.46 6.04
C GLY A 19 3.73 13.95 4.68
N VAL A 20 3.44 15.25 4.49
CA VAL A 20 3.02 15.81 3.19
C VAL A 20 4.18 15.83 2.19
N ILE A 21 5.37 16.25 2.59
CA ILE A 21 6.54 16.30 1.71
C ILE A 21 6.88 14.91 1.12
N PRO A 22 6.92 13.81 1.90
CA PRO A 22 7.05 12.46 1.35
C PRO A 22 5.99 12.10 0.31
N LEU A 23 4.73 12.49 0.51
CA LEU A 23 3.68 12.26 -0.49
C LEU A 23 3.94 13.02 -1.79
N VAL A 24 4.40 14.27 -1.70
CA VAL A 24 4.78 15.09 -2.87
C VAL A 24 5.94 14.47 -3.63
N VAL A 25 6.97 14.02 -2.93
CA VAL A 25 8.13 13.33 -3.52
C VAL A 25 7.69 12.08 -4.26
N ARG A 26 6.83 11.27 -3.65
CA ARG A 26 6.27 10.07 -4.25
C ARG A 26 5.43 10.38 -5.49
N ALA A 27 4.56 11.39 -5.41
CA ALA A 27 3.71 11.81 -6.53
C ALA A 27 4.50 12.32 -7.73
N SER A 28 5.68 12.90 -7.48
CA SER A 28 6.55 13.48 -8.50
C SER A 28 7.54 12.50 -9.14
N GLY A 29 7.58 11.25 -8.68
CA GLY A 29 8.53 10.25 -9.17
C GLY A 29 10.00 10.67 -9.02
N GLY A 30 10.30 11.56 -8.07
CA GLY A 30 11.65 12.08 -7.81
C GLY A 30 12.07 13.31 -8.65
N SER A 31 11.22 13.80 -9.56
CA SER A 31 11.44 14.99 -10.34
C SER A 31 11.22 16.25 -9.50
N VAL A 32 12.21 17.12 -9.40
CA VAL A 32 12.10 18.41 -8.68
C VAL A 32 11.03 19.31 -9.28
N ARG A 33 10.98 19.38 -10.62
CA ARG A 33 10.01 20.22 -11.34
C ARG A 33 8.58 19.76 -11.07
N ASP A 34 8.34 18.45 -11.14
CA ASP A 34 7.02 17.90 -10.92
C ASP A 34 6.63 18.01 -9.44
N ALA A 35 7.59 17.85 -8.51
CA ALA A 35 7.37 18.06 -7.10
C ALA A 35 6.92 19.48 -6.76
N LEU A 36 7.53 20.49 -7.36
CA LEU A 36 7.13 21.89 -7.17
C LEU A 36 5.73 22.13 -7.77
N SER A 37 5.41 21.53 -8.91
CA SER A 37 4.08 21.62 -9.51
C SER A 37 3.00 20.97 -8.64
N VAL A 38 3.28 19.78 -8.13
CA VAL A 38 2.39 19.05 -7.19
C VAL A 38 2.19 19.86 -5.91
N LEU A 39 3.26 20.38 -5.33
CA LEU A 39 3.20 21.22 -4.13
C LEU A 39 2.35 22.49 -4.39
N GLY A 40 2.52 23.13 -5.52
CA GLY A 40 1.71 24.30 -5.93
C GLY A 40 0.22 23.98 -6.03
N GLN A 41 -0.14 22.80 -6.56
CA GLN A 41 -1.53 22.33 -6.63
C GLN A 41 -2.11 22.09 -5.22
N LEU A 42 -1.35 21.46 -4.32
CA LEU A 42 -1.76 21.26 -2.95
C LEU A 42 -2.01 22.56 -2.21
N LEU A 43 -1.14 23.55 -2.43
CA LEU A 43 -1.27 24.87 -1.82
C LEU A 43 -2.51 25.62 -2.32
N ALA A 44 -2.78 25.55 -3.63
CA ALA A 44 -3.97 26.14 -4.22
C ALA A 44 -5.27 25.53 -3.66
N GLY A 45 -5.24 24.23 -3.34
CA GLY A 45 -6.39 23.49 -2.77
C GLY A 45 -6.55 23.62 -1.26
N ALA A 46 -5.49 23.95 -0.54
CA ALA A 46 -5.49 23.96 0.94
C ALA A 46 -5.96 25.28 1.58
N GLY A 47 -6.01 26.36 0.83
CA GLY A 47 -6.39 27.69 1.34
C GLY A 47 -5.41 28.24 2.39
N LYS A 48 -5.90 29.12 3.27
CA LYS A 48 -5.09 29.83 4.26
C LYS A 48 -4.58 28.98 5.43
N SER A 49 -5.13 27.81 5.65
CA SER A 49 -4.78 26.93 6.79
C SER A 49 -3.52 26.09 6.58
N GLY A 50 -2.96 26.11 5.38
CA GLY A 50 -1.83 25.27 5.00
C GLY A 50 -2.24 23.88 4.53
N VAL A 51 -1.26 23.04 4.16
CA VAL A 51 -1.49 21.70 3.65
C VAL A 51 -1.44 20.69 4.79
N THR A 52 -2.60 20.12 5.15
CA THR A 52 -2.67 18.97 6.06
C THR A 52 -2.41 17.67 5.32
N TYR A 53 -2.10 16.60 6.07
CA TYR A 53 -1.88 15.28 5.49
C TYR A 53 -3.13 14.74 4.79
N GLU A 54 -4.31 14.93 5.41
CA GLU A 54 -5.61 14.51 4.89
C GLU A 54 -5.94 15.21 3.58
N ILE A 55 -5.71 16.53 3.50
CA ILE A 55 -5.89 17.32 2.27
C ILE A 55 -4.95 16.81 1.19
N ALA A 56 -3.69 16.55 1.53
CA ALA A 56 -2.70 16.04 0.57
C ALA A 56 -3.12 14.67 0.02
N ILE A 57 -3.51 13.73 0.87
CA ILE A 57 -4.02 12.41 0.43
C ILE A 57 -5.22 12.57 -0.50
N GLN A 58 -6.19 13.38 -0.12
CA GLN A 58 -7.40 13.58 -0.90
C GLN A 58 -7.13 14.20 -2.26
N LEU A 59 -6.33 15.26 -2.33
CA LEU A 59 -6.02 15.96 -3.57
C LEU A 59 -5.11 15.15 -4.50
N LEU A 60 -4.21 14.34 -3.95
CA LEU A 60 -3.32 13.45 -4.73
C LEU A 60 -3.98 12.11 -5.07
N GLY A 61 -5.14 11.84 -4.52
CA GLY A 61 -5.88 10.59 -4.75
C GLY A 61 -5.21 9.34 -4.14
N TYR A 62 -4.30 9.52 -3.18
CA TYR A 62 -3.68 8.40 -2.48
C TYR A 62 -4.66 7.71 -1.54
N THR A 63 -4.44 6.41 -1.35
CA THR A 63 -5.16 5.66 -0.33
C THR A 63 -4.63 6.02 1.06
N ASP A 64 -5.52 6.23 2.02
CA ASP A 64 -5.16 6.42 3.41
C ASP A 64 -4.32 5.23 3.91
N GLY A 65 -3.21 5.53 4.58
CA GLY A 65 -2.32 4.51 5.15
C GLY A 65 -3.02 3.56 6.12
N ALA A 66 -4.03 4.03 6.86
CA ALA A 66 -4.82 3.22 7.76
C ALA A 66 -5.64 2.14 7.02
N LEU A 67 -6.20 2.45 5.86
CA LEU A 67 -6.92 1.49 5.02
C LEU A 67 -5.98 0.43 4.43
N LEU A 68 -4.77 0.83 4.03
CA LEU A 68 -3.74 -0.09 3.57
C LEU A 68 -3.30 -1.03 4.70
N ASP A 69 -3.06 -0.49 5.89
CA ASP A 69 -2.67 -1.29 7.06
C ASP A 69 -3.74 -2.30 7.44
N GLU A 70 -5.01 -1.91 7.40
CA GLU A 70 -6.13 -2.81 7.67
C GLU A 70 -6.19 -3.97 6.67
N ALA A 71 -6.02 -3.69 5.39
CA ALA A 71 -5.99 -4.71 4.35
C ALA A 71 -4.80 -5.66 4.51
N ILE A 72 -3.62 -5.14 4.84
CA ILE A 72 -2.42 -5.95 5.11
C ILE A 72 -2.60 -6.81 6.37
N ASP A 73 -3.15 -6.26 7.46
CA ASP A 73 -3.38 -6.99 8.69
C ASP A 73 -4.40 -8.13 8.48
N ALA A 74 -5.47 -7.87 7.72
CA ALA A 74 -6.45 -8.88 7.34
C ALA A 74 -5.83 -10.00 6.49
N MET A 75 -4.95 -9.64 5.55
CA MET A 75 -4.20 -10.60 4.73
C MET A 75 -3.26 -11.44 5.60
N ALA A 76 -2.55 -10.82 6.56
CA ALA A 76 -1.65 -11.50 7.48
C ALA A 76 -2.40 -12.51 8.37
N ALA A 77 -3.59 -12.15 8.84
CA ALA A 77 -4.46 -12.98 9.63
C ALA A 77 -5.24 -14.05 8.80
N ARG A 78 -5.12 -14.00 7.46
CA ARG A 78 -5.94 -14.78 6.52
C ARG A 78 -7.46 -14.62 6.75
N ASP A 79 -7.85 -13.45 7.24
CA ASP A 79 -9.24 -13.09 7.51
C ASP A 79 -9.88 -12.46 6.26
N GLY A 80 -10.50 -13.33 5.46
CA GLY A 80 -11.15 -12.91 4.21
C GLY A 80 -12.31 -11.95 4.46
N ALA A 81 -13.10 -12.15 5.51
CA ALA A 81 -14.22 -11.27 5.83
C ALA A 81 -13.76 -9.84 6.11
N THR A 82 -12.70 -9.68 6.89
CA THR A 82 -12.10 -8.37 7.21
C THR A 82 -11.45 -7.76 5.97
N LEU A 83 -10.77 -8.55 5.14
CA LEU A 83 -10.16 -8.06 3.90
C LEU A 83 -11.21 -7.49 2.94
N PHE A 84 -12.30 -8.23 2.68
CA PHE A 84 -13.38 -7.74 1.81
C PHE A 84 -14.10 -6.52 2.38
N LYS A 85 -14.28 -6.43 3.71
CA LYS A 85 -14.82 -5.22 4.37
C LYS A 85 -13.89 -4.02 4.21
N ALA A 86 -12.57 -4.21 4.25
CA ALA A 86 -11.61 -3.15 4.00
C ALA A 86 -11.73 -2.62 2.55
N ILE A 87 -11.88 -3.53 1.57
CA ILE A 87 -12.13 -3.17 0.18
C ILE A 87 -13.43 -2.39 0.01
N ASP A 88 -14.51 -2.82 0.64
CA ASP A 88 -15.80 -2.11 0.60
C ASP A 88 -15.65 -0.68 1.12
N ARG A 89 -14.94 -0.49 2.23
CA ARG A 89 -14.65 0.84 2.79
C ARG A 89 -13.86 1.73 1.82
N VAL A 90 -12.87 1.18 1.14
CA VAL A 90 -12.09 1.91 0.13
C VAL A 90 -13.04 2.46 -0.95
N ILE A 91 -13.95 1.63 -1.43
CA ILE A 91 -14.88 1.99 -2.50
C ILE A 91 -15.96 2.98 -2.02
N GLU A 92 -16.54 2.72 -0.85
CA GLU A 92 -17.55 3.60 -0.22
C GLU A 92 -16.97 4.99 0.11
N SER A 93 -15.69 5.07 0.44
CA SER A 93 -14.96 6.33 0.67
C SER A 93 -14.66 7.09 -0.62
N GLY A 94 -15.05 6.57 -1.79
CA GLY A 94 -14.83 7.22 -3.08
C GLY A 94 -13.41 7.07 -3.64
N HIS A 95 -12.57 6.20 -3.06
CA HIS A 95 -11.26 5.90 -3.61
C HIS A 95 -11.38 5.09 -4.90
N ASP A 96 -10.51 5.38 -5.86
CA ASP A 96 -10.39 4.60 -7.09
C ASP A 96 -9.80 3.20 -6.79
N PRO A 97 -10.49 2.10 -7.15
CA PRO A 97 -10.00 0.74 -6.94
C PRO A 97 -8.65 0.47 -7.57
N ARG A 98 -8.37 1.05 -8.74
CA ARG A 98 -7.08 0.92 -9.41
C ARG A 98 -5.97 1.61 -8.63
N ARG A 99 -6.25 2.80 -8.12
CA ARG A 99 -5.30 3.55 -7.29
C ARG A 99 -5.01 2.80 -6.00
N PHE A 100 -6.04 2.28 -5.34
CA PHE A 100 -5.86 1.42 -4.17
C PHE A 100 -4.97 0.22 -4.49
N THR A 101 -5.23 -0.48 -5.59
CA THR A 101 -4.45 -1.64 -6.01
C THR A 101 -2.97 -1.29 -6.23
N GLN A 102 -2.70 -0.12 -6.81
CA GLN A 102 -1.34 0.39 -7.00
C GLN A 102 -0.67 0.68 -5.66
N ASP A 103 -1.35 1.36 -4.74
CA ASP A 103 -0.83 1.68 -3.41
C ASP A 103 -0.62 0.40 -2.58
N PHE A 104 -1.50 -0.58 -2.75
CA PHE A 104 -1.38 -1.89 -2.11
C PHE A 104 -0.16 -2.67 -2.63
N LEU A 105 0.10 -2.66 -3.93
CA LEU A 105 1.30 -3.24 -4.52
C LEU A 105 2.59 -2.59 -3.99
N GLU A 106 2.62 -1.27 -3.89
CA GLU A 106 3.75 -0.55 -3.31
C GLU A 106 3.98 -0.92 -1.84
N ARG A 107 2.91 -1.07 -1.05
CA ARG A 107 3.01 -1.52 0.34
C ARG A 107 3.56 -2.95 0.42
N LEU A 108 3.14 -3.87 -0.44
CA LEU A 108 3.69 -5.22 -0.50
C LEU A 108 5.19 -5.21 -0.85
N ARG A 109 5.61 -4.38 -1.81
CA ARG A 109 7.03 -4.19 -2.12
C ARG A 109 7.80 -3.71 -0.89
N ASP A 110 7.29 -2.72 -0.20
CA ASP A 110 7.95 -2.18 0.99
C ASP A 110 8.07 -3.24 2.11
N LEU A 111 7.05 -4.08 2.29
CA LEU A 111 7.09 -5.21 3.22
C LEU A 111 8.13 -6.26 2.81
N ILE A 112 8.29 -6.54 1.51
CA ILE A 112 9.34 -7.43 1.00
C ILE A 112 10.72 -6.85 1.32
N ILE A 113 10.93 -5.55 1.11
CA ILE A 113 12.20 -4.88 1.45
C ILE A 113 12.46 -4.97 2.95
N VAL A 114 11.47 -4.63 3.78
CA VAL A 114 11.60 -4.71 5.25
C VAL A 114 11.96 -6.12 5.72
N GLY A 115 11.33 -7.14 5.14
CA GLY A 115 11.63 -8.54 5.47
C GLY A 115 12.99 -9.02 4.98
N ALA A 116 13.52 -8.42 3.91
CA ALA A 116 14.80 -8.84 3.32
C ALA A 116 16.02 -8.18 3.96
N VAL A 117 15.89 -6.93 4.44
CA VAL A 117 17.03 -6.13 4.90
C VAL A 117 16.90 -5.61 6.34
N GLU A 118 15.90 -6.04 7.06
CA GLU A 118 15.55 -5.74 8.46
C GLU A 118 16.17 -4.45 9.05
N GLU A 119 17.46 -4.49 9.43
CA GLU A 119 18.16 -3.36 10.07
C GLU A 119 18.44 -2.19 9.11
N SER A 120 18.61 -2.46 7.82
CA SER A 120 18.90 -1.45 6.81
C SER A 120 17.65 -0.86 6.16
N ALA A 121 16.44 -1.33 6.52
CA ALA A 121 15.20 -0.88 5.93
C ALA A 121 14.99 0.63 6.04
N SER A 122 15.36 1.24 7.18
CA SER A 122 15.27 2.71 7.38
C SER A 122 16.18 3.52 6.46
N GLN A 123 17.27 2.93 5.97
CA GLN A 123 18.17 3.57 5.02
C GLN A 123 17.64 3.53 3.59
N ILE A 124 16.85 2.51 3.26
CA ILE A 124 16.26 2.29 1.93
C ILE A 124 14.92 3.00 1.85
N LEU A 125 14.06 2.83 2.85
CA LEU A 125 12.72 3.39 2.96
C LEU A 125 12.74 4.67 3.83
N ARG A 126 13.55 5.64 3.45
CA ARG A 126 13.83 6.87 4.23
C ARG A 126 12.59 7.73 4.51
N GLU A 127 11.55 7.55 3.74
CA GLU A 127 10.31 8.32 3.82
C GLU A 127 9.31 7.73 4.80
N ILE A 128 9.56 6.51 5.29
CA ILE A 128 8.66 5.81 6.22
C ILE A 128 9.12 6.09 7.65
N PRO A 129 8.24 6.61 8.53
CA PRO A 129 8.54 6.82 9.94
C PRO A 129 8.88 5.50 10.66
N GLU A 130 9.71 5.56 11.71
CA GLU A 130 10.20 4.37 12.43
C GLU A 130 9.06 3.56 13.08
N ASP A 131 8.02 4.21 13.61
CA ASP A 131 6.84 3.54 14.15
C ASP A 131 6.10 2.72 13.09
N GLN A 132 5.97 3.26 11.88
CA GLN A 132 5.40 2.55 10.74
C GLN A 132 6.32 1.41 10.26
N LEU A 133 7.65 1.62 10.22
CA LEU A 133 8.60 0.56 9.88
C LEU A 133 8.51 -0.61 10.87
N GLN A 134 8.36 -0.33 12.16
CA GLN A 134 8.22 -1.37 13.18
C GLN A 134 6.94 -2.18 12.97
N ARG A 135 5.82 -1.54 12.64
CA ARG A 135 4.59 -2.22 12.28
C ARG A 135 4.78 -3.10 11.05
N MET A 136 5.45 -2.58 10.03
CA MET A 136 5.74 -3.31 8.79
C MET A 136 6.66 -4.52 9.02
N ARG A 137 7.63 -4.44 9.93
CA ARG A 137 8.46 -5.59 10.33
C ARG A 137 7.59 -6.71 10.90
N THR A 138 6.66 -6.37 11.78
CA THR A 138 5.70 -7.33 12.35
C THR A 138 4.83 -7.95 11.27
N GLN A 139 4.25 -7.15 10.39
CA GLN A 139 3.43 -7.62 9.26
C GLN A 139 4.22 -8.54 8.33
N ALA A 140 5.43 -8.16 7.95
CA ALA A 140 6.30 -8.95 7.07
C ALA A 140 6.68 -10.30 7.69
N SER A 141 6.97 -10.33 9.00
CA SER A 141 7.27 -11.54 9.74
C SER A 141 6.09 -12.52 9.79
N ILE A 142 4.88 -12.01 10.01
CA ILE A 142 3.66 -12.85 10.08
C ILE A 142 3.32 -13.43 8.71
N ILE A 143 3.38 -12.62 7.65
CA ILE A 143 3.01 -13.05 6.29
C ILE A 143 4.07 -13.99 5.71
N GLY A 144 5.34 -13.70 5.94
CA GLY A 144 6.47 -14.43 5.39
C GLY A 144 6.80 -14.05 3.95
N THR A 145 8.09 -14.12 3.60
CA THR A 145 8.63 -13.65 2.32
C THR A 145 7.98 -14.31 1.10
N ALA A 146 7.79 -15.62 1.14
CA ALA A 146 7.18 -16.37 0.02
C ALA A 146 5.74 -15.91 -0.27
N ASN A 147 4.93 -15.70 0.78
CA ASN A 147 3.56 -15.22 0.64
C ASN A 147 3.51 -13.75 0.21
N LEU A 148 4.44 -12.91 0.67
CA LEU A 148 4.56 -11.52 0.22
C LEU A 148 4.87 -11.44 -1.28
N ILE A 149 5.84 -12.20 -1.75
CA ILE A 149 6.21 -12.25 -3.18
C ILE A 149 5.04 -12.75 -4.02
N ARG A 150 4.41 -13.86 -3.61
CA ARG A 150 3.23 -14.40 -4.29
C ARG A 150 2.09 -13.39 -4.36
N SER A 151 1.80 -12.71 -3.26
CA SER A 151 0.75 -11.69 -3.20
C SER A 151 1.09 -10.49 -4.10
N ALA A 152 2.35 -10.04 -4.12
CA ALA A 152 2.80 -8.97 -4.99
C ALA A 152 2.65 -9.34 -6.48
N ASP A 153 2.98 -10.57 -6.87
CA ASP A 153 2.81 -11.07 -8.24
C ASP A 153 1.32 -11.09 -8.65
N ILE A 154 0.44 -11.55 -7.77
CA ILE A 154 -1.01 -11.56 -8.00
C ILE A 154 -1.54 -10.14 -8.19
N VAL A 155 -1.15 -9.21 -7.31
CA VAL A 155 -1.58 -7.81 -7.38
C VAL A 155 -1.04 -7.11 -8.63
N ALA A 156 0.23 -7.33 -8.98
CA ALA A 156 0.85 -6.76 -10.18
C ALA A 156 0.16 -7.23 -11.46
N ALA A 157 -0.13 -8.53 -11.57
CA ALA A 157 -0.86 -9.10 -12.69
C ALA A 157 -2.28 -8.52 -12.78
N GLY A 158 -3.00 -8.43 -11.65
CA GLY A 158 -4.32 -7.84 -11.57
C GLY A 158 -4.35 -6.36 -11.94
N LEU A 159 -3.37 -5.59 -11.50
CA LEU A 159 -3.22 -4.17 -11.86
C LEU A 159 -3.04 -3.97 -13.37
N THR A 160 -2.29 -4.85 -14.02
CA THR A 160 -2.14 -4.84 -15.49
C THR A 160 -3.47 -5.11 -16.18
N GLN A 161 -4.24 -6.08 -15.70
CA GLN A 161 -5.57 -6.42 -16.23
C GLN A 161 -6.60 -5.29 -16.03
N MET A 162 -6.46 -4.48 -14.97
CA MET A 162 -7.33 -3.33 -14.73
C MET A 162 -7.24 -2.23 -15.79
N ARG A 163 -6.20 -2.17 -16.61
CA ARG A 163 -6.01 -1.12 -17.62
C ARG A 163 -7.12 -1.06 -18.69
N GLY A 164 -7.81 -2.15 -18.94
CA GLY A 164 -8.93 -2.21 -19.86
C GLY A 164 -10.22 -2.70 -19.24
N ALA A 165 -10.27 -2.83 -17.91
CA ALA A 165 -11.41 -3.42 -17.23
C ALA A 165 -12.58 -2.43 -17.13
N THR A 166 -13.77 -2.89 -17.49
CA THR A 166 -15.03 -2.17 -17.31
C THR A 166 -15.53 -2.21 -15.85
N ALA A 167 -14.96 -3.09 -15.01
CA ALA A 167 -15.34 -3.28 -13.62
C ALA A 167 -14.10 -3.38 -12.70
N PRO A 168 -13.42 -2.26 -12.39
CA PRO A 168 -12.22 -2.26 -11.53
C PRO A 168 -12.48 -2.84 -10.13
N ARG A 169 -13.65 -2.60 -9.55
CA ARG A 169 -14.07 -3.19 -8.27
C ARG A 169 -14.04 -4.72 -8.29
N LEU A 170 -14.65 -5.32 -9.30
CA LEU A 170 -14.69 -6.77 -9.46
C LEU A 170 -13.27 -7.34 -9.57
N MET A 171 -12.40 -6.68 -10.32
CA MET A 171 -11.00 -7.09 -10.46
C MET A 171 -10.27 -7.06 -9.13
N LEU A 172 -10.49 -6.03 -8.31
CA LEU A 172 -9.90 -5.92 -6.98
C LEU A 172 -10.40 -7.04 -6.05
N GLU A 173 -11.69 -7.35 -6.06
CA GLU A 173 -12.27 -8.45 -5.30
C GLU A 173 -11.67 -9.81 -5.71
N LEU A 174 -11.46 -10.05 -7.01
CA LEU A 174 -10.82 -11.26 -7.53
C LEU A 174 -9.34 -11.35 -7.11
N ILE A 175 -8.61 -10.24 -7.10
CA ILE A 175 -7.23 -10.16 -6.60
C ILE A 175 -7.18 -10.60 -5.14
N CYS A 176 -8.06 -10.06 -4.29
CA CYS A 176 -8.14 -10.39 -2.88
C CYS A 176 -8.50 -11.88 -2.67
N GLY A 177 -9.43 -12.41 -3.44
CA GLY A 177 -9.76 -13.83 -3.41
C GLY A 177 -8.55 -14.73 -3.73
N ARG A 178 -7.76 -14.38 -4.74
CA ARG A 178 -6.54 -15.11 -5.10
C ARG A 178 -5.46 -15.03 -4.03
N ILE A 179 -5.31 -13.89 -3.37
CA ILE A 179 -4.34 -13.72 -2.26
C ILE A 179 -4.69 -14.64 -1.09
N LEU A 180 -5.97 -14.78 -0.77
CA LEU A 180 -6.45 -15.61 0.34
C LEU A 180 -6.33 -17.09 0.08
N LEU A 181 -6.30 -17.53 -1.19
CA LEU A 181 -6.10 -18.93 -1.52
C LEU A 181 -4.69 -19.39 -1.11
N PRO A 182 -4.56 -20.61 -0.54
CA PRO A 182 -3.25 -21.18 -0.26
C PRO A 182 -2.42 -21.33 -1.54
N GLY A 183 -1.10 -21.20 -1.42
CA GLY A 183 -0.18 -21.43 -2.55
C GLY A 183 -0.33 -22.85 -3.11
N SER A 184 0.05 -23.04 -4.37
CA SER A 184 -0.04 -24.35 -5.03
C SER A 184 0.69 -25.46 -4.28
N ASP A 185 1.77 -25.12 -3.58
CA ASP A 185 2.53 -26.06 -2.76
C ASP A 185 1.76 -26.44 -1.47
N ASP A 186 1.04 -25.49 -0.86
CA ASP A 186 0.17 -25.74 0.30
C ASP A 186 -1.06 -26.57 -0.07
N VAL A 187 -1.66 -26.33 -1.25
CA VAL A 187 -2.79 -27.12 -1.74
C VAL A 187 -2.37 -28.58 -1.97
N GLY A 188 -1.18 -28.79 -2.52
CA GLY A 188 -0.61 -30.14 -2.69
C GLY A 188 -0.38 -30.85 -1.36
N LEU A 189 0.11 -30.15 -0.35
CA LEU A 189 0.31 -30.68 1.01
C LEU A 189 -1.02 -30.97 1.71
N ILE A 190 -1.96 -30.04 1.68
CA ILE A 190 -3.30 -30.22 2.29
C ILE A 190 -4.02 -31.41 1.65
N SER A 191 -4.02 -31.52 0.32
CA SER A 191 -4.64 -32.66 -0.40
C SER A 191 -3.93 -33.99 -0.12
N ARG A 192 -2.65 -33.97 0.24
CA ARG A 192 -1.93 -35.18 0.66
C ARG A 192 -2.26 -35.56 2.11
N ILE A 193 -2.40 -34.59 3.00
CA ILE A 193 -2.81 -34.79 4.39
C ILE A 193 -4.23 -35.34 4.41
N GLU A 194 -5.20 -34.74 3.72
CA GLU A 194 -6.57 -35.20 3.62
C GLU A 194 -6.66 -36.67 3.10
N ARG A 195 -5.82 -37.02 2.10
CA ARG A 195 -5.75 -38.41 1.59
C ARG A 195 -5.13 -39.37 2.56
N LEU A 196 -4.23 -38.94 3.43
CA LEU A 196 -3.65 -39.77 4.47
C LEU A 196 -4.67 -40.03 5.59
N GLU A 197 -5.37 -38.97 6.02
CA GLU A 197 -6.43 -39.07 7.05
C GLU A 197 -7.60 -39.98 6.62
N LEU A 198 -7.97 -39.93 5.32
CA LEU A 198 -8.99 -40.85 4.76
C LEU A 198 -8.54 -42.31 4.63
N ARG A 199 -7.25 -42.61 4.77
CA ARG A 199 -6.71 -43.98 4.73
C ARG A 199 -6.58 -44.60 6.11
N GLU A 200 -6.64 -43.82 7.18
CA GLU A 200 -6.56 -44.29 8.55
C GLU A 200 -7.95 -44.54 9.20
N ASN A 201 -9.04 -44.20 8.48
CA ASN A 201 -10.42 -44.52 8.82
C ASN A 201 -10.96 -45.61 7.89
#